data_6f59e433c171aca202d3c192fcf24753
#
_entry.id   6f59e433c171aca202d3c192fcf24753
#
_cell.length_a   1.000
_cell.length_b   1.000
_cell.length_c   1.000
_cell.angle_alpha   90.00
_cell.angle_beta   90.00
_cell.angle_gamma   90.00
#
_symmetry.space_group_name_H-M   'P 1'
#
loop_
_entity.id
_entity.type
_entity.pdbx_description
1 polymer ?
#
loop_
_entity_poly.entity_id
_entity_poly.type
_entity_poly.pdbx_seq_one_letter_code
_entity_poly.pdbx_strand_id
1 'polypeptide(L)'
;VAPPQRIEPGQQGAAPQQESKASTPGRSKRLLLLVAGAAVLVVAVIVGAVLMTTGDNSPEGQVRAAIGEYTDALREGDLNTLRSTTCGQLHDFYQGISAEQFQGVHQLSTEQGSIPVVDSVNAVRITDDTALAEATVYTAAESKRTARTFDLQNTGDGWKVCDPTAAP
;
A
#
# COMPACT_ATOMS: atom_id res chain seq x y z
N VAL A 1 15.01 54.42 13.62
CA VAL A 1 14.67 53.61 12.45
C VAL A 1 15.91 53.52 11.58
N ALA A 2 16.60 52.39 11.55
CA ALA A 2 17.77 52.16 10.69
C ALA A 2 17.38 51.15 9.60
N PRO A 3 17.82 51.34 8.35
CA PRO A 3 17.45 50.48 7.20
C PRO A 3 18.32 49.21 7.16
N PRO A 4 17.87 48.12 6.51
CA PRO A 4 18.57 46.87 6.43
C PRO A 4 19.75 46.90 5.46
N GLN A 5 20.85 46.31 5.85
CA GLN A 5 22.05 46.17 5.02
C GLN A 5 21.95 44.99 4.06
N ARG A 6 22.24 45.29 2.81
CA ARG A 6 22.37 44.34 1.68
C ARG A 6 23.74 43.69 1.75
N ILE A 7 23.81 42.40 1.75
CA ILE A 7 25.06 41.63 1.61
C ILE A 7 25.18 41.16 0.17
N GLU A 8 26.21 41.61 -0.53
CA GLU A 8 26.56 41.19 -1.89
C GLU A 8 27.35 39.87 -1.90
N PRO A 9 27.28 39.07 -2.99
CA PRO A 9 27.91 37.76 -3.08
C PRO A 9 29.39 37.88 -3.49
N GLY A 10 30.25 37.20 -2.71
CA GLY A 10 31.69 37.06 -3.02
C GLY A 10 31.95 35.94 -4.02
N GLN A 11 32.77 36.28 -4.98
CA GLN A 11 33.20 35.51 -6.14
C GLN A 11 34.32 34.50 -5.82
N GLN A 12 34.29 33.41 -6.62
CA GLN A 12 35.44 32.72 -7.27
C GLN A 12 36.44 31.93 -6.41
N GLY A 13 36.51 30.65 -6.72
CA GLY A 13 37.66 29.78 -6.53
C GLY A 13 37.68 28.69 -7.59
N ALA A 14 38.62 28.82 -8.50
CA ALA A 14 38.84 28.05 -9.70
C ALA A 14 39.26 26.61 -9.50
N ALA A 15 38.98 25.79 -10.51
CA ALA A 15 39.39 24.40 -10.72
C ALA A 15 40.92 24.20 -10.78
N PRO A 16 41.37 22.94 -10.68
CA PRO A 16 42.21 22.45 -11.77
C PRO A 16 41.69 21.17 -12.44
N GLN A 17 41.74 21.22 -13.73
CA GLN A 17 41.67 20.08 -14.64
C GLN A 17 42.88 19.18 -14.46
N GLN A 18 42.67 17.86 -14.44
CA GLN A 18 43.66 16.88 -14.79
C GLN A 18 43.17 16.05 -15.96
N GLU A 19 43.74 16.35 -17.12
CA GLU A 19 43.78 15.47 -18.24
C GLU A 19 44.56 14.19 -17.92
N SER A 20 44.01 13.05 -18.24
CA SER A 20 44.78 11.81 -18.42
C SER A 20 44.21 11.00 -19.56
N LYS A 21 44.93 11.18 -20.68
CA LYS A 21 45.21 10.30 -21.82
C LYS A 21 44.43 9.02 -21.97
N ALA A 22 43.88 8.93 -23.17
CA ALA A 22 43.40 7.75 -23.85
C ALA A 22 44.40 6.59 -23.87
N SER A 23 43.91 5.38 -23.69
CA SER A 23 44.43 4.17 -24.29
C SER A 23 43.30 3.17 -24.54
N THR A 24 42.95 3.00 -25.78
CA THR A 24 42.21 1.85 -26.31
C THR A 24 43.18 0.65 -26.33
N PRO A 25 42.74 -0.56 -25.93
CA PRO A 25 42.26 -1.46 -26.95
C PRO A 25 41.15 -2.46 -26.54
N GLY A 26 40.27 -2.73 -27.49
CA GLY A 26 39.98 -4.09 -27.89
C GLY A 26 39.09 -5.01 -27.06
N ARG A 27 37.88 -5.22 -27.53
CA ARG A 27 37.21 -6.54 -27.67
C ARG A 27 36.59 -7.25 -26.49
N SER A 28 36.60 -6.72 -25.29
CA SER A 28 35.91 -7.41 -24.14
C SER A 28 34.76 -6.62 -23.52
N LYS A 29 34.44 -5.42 -24.02
CA LYS A 29 33.40 -4.56 -23.43
C LYS A 29 31.94 -5.05 -23.60
N ARG A 30 31.70 -5.90 -24.63
CA ARG A 30 30.37 -6.45 -24.88
C ARG A 30 30.01 -7.57 -23.91
N LEU A 31 30.99 -8.35 -23.46
CA LEU A 31 30.77 -9.43 -22.51
C LEU A 31 30.56 -8.89 -21.08
N LEU A 32 31.28 -7.83 -20.70
CA LEU A 32 31.14 -7.18 -19.39
C LEU A 32 29.79 -6.45 -19.20
N LEU A 33 29.25 -5.87 -20.30
CA LEU A 33 27.92 -5.21 -20.25
C LEU A 33 26.78 -6.22 -20.10
N LEU A 34 26.92 -7.42 -20.65
CA LEU A 34 25.91 -8.48 -20.49
C LEU A 34 25.92 -9.07 -19.09
N VAL A 35 27.10 -9.21 -18.47
CA VAL A 35 27.20 -9.69 -17.06
C VAL A 35 26.71 -8.65 -16.09
N ALA A 36 26.99 -7.35 -16.31
CA ALA A 36 26.50 -6.27 -15.47
C ALA A 36 24.96 -6.13 -15.56
N GLY A 37 24.38 -6.30 -16.74
CA GLY A 37 22.94 -6.26 -16.95
C GLY A 37 22.21 -7.41 -16.24
N ALA A 38 22.75 -8.62 -16.27
CA ALA A 38 22.20 -9.79 -15.59
C ALA A 38 22.25 -9.63 -14.05
N ALA A 39 23.35 -9.09 -13.53
CA ALA A 39 23.49 -8.85 -12.09
C ALA A 39 22.49 -7.82 -11.56
N VAL A 40 22.22 -6.73 -12.32
CA VAL A 40 21.23 -5.72 -11.95
C VAL A 40 19.82 -6.27 -11.94
N LEU A 41 19.46 -7.12 -12.93
CA LEU A 41 18.15 -7.76 -12.99
C LEU A 41 17.92 -8.73 -11.83
N VAL A 42 18.95 -9.51 -11.46
CA VAL A 42 18.85 -10.45 -10.32
C VAL A 42 18.69 -9.68 -9.01
N VAL A 43 19.40 -8.59 -8.80
CA VAL A 43 19.27 -7.74 -7.62
C VAL A 43 17.88 -7.09 -7.56
N ALA A 44 17.36 -6.61 -8.69
CA ALA A 44 16.01 -6.01 -8.75
C ALA A 44 14.91 -7.03 -8.41
N VAL A 45 15.05 -8.30 -8.89
CA VAL A 45 14.12 -9.38 -8.57
C VAL A 45 14.21 -9.77 -7.09
N ILE A 46 15.43 -9.86 -6.53
CA ILE A 46 15.62 -10.20 -5.11
C ILE A 46 15.07 -9.08 -4.20
N VAL A 47 15.33 -7.80 -4.52
CA VAL A 47 14.80 -6.66 -3.77
C VAL A 47 13.27 -6.61 -3.87
N GLY A 48 12.70 -6.84 -5.07
CA GLY A 48 11.25 -6.91 -5.25
C GLY A 48 10.61 -8.06 -4.47
N ALA A 49 11.23 -9.25 -4.47
CA ALA A 49 10.75 -10.41 -3.72
C ALA A 49 10.85 -10.18 -2.19
N VAL A 50 11.91 -9.55 -1.71
CA VAL A 50 12.09 -9.21 -0.29
C VAL A 50 11.06 -8.16 0.16
N LEU A 51 10.74 -7.18 -0.68
CA LEU A 51 9.70 -6.18 -0.37
C LEU A 51 8.28 -6.79 -0.34
N MET A 52 8.05 -7.87 -1.09
CA MET A 52 6.78 -8.60 -1.07
C MET A 52 6.68 -9.60 0.10
N THR A 53 7.81 -10.01 0.71
CA THR A 53 7.82 -11.00 1.79
C THR A 53 8.06 -10.41 3.19
N THR A 54 8.41 -9.13 3.31
CA THR A 54 8.47 -8.45 4.60
C THR A 54 7.12 -7.82 4.97
N GLY A 55 6.07 -8.64 5.00
CA GLY A 55 4.86 -8.28 5.72
C GLY A 55 5.23 -8.05 7.18
N ASP A 56 4.76 -6.98 7.77
CA ASP A 56 4.87 -6.76 9.21
C ASP A 56 4.09 -7.86 9.93
N ASN A 57 4.80 -8.87 10.47
CA ASN A 57 4.21 -10.00 11.19
C ASN A 57 3.83 -9.64 12.64
N SER A 58 3.93 -8.38 13.04
CA SER A 58 3.37 -7.94 14.32
C SER A 58 1.85 -8.15 14.35
N PRO A 59 1.23 -8.31 15.52
CA PRO A 59 -0.22 -8.41 15.62
C PRO A 59 -0.94 -7.24 14.92
N GLU A 60 -0.44 -6.02 15.07
CA GLU A 60 -0.97 -4.83 14.40
C GLU A 60 -0.76 -4.88 12.88
N GLY A 61 0.38 -5.41 12.42
CA GLY A 61 0.65 -5.62 11.00
C GLY A 61 -0.32 -6.60 10.36
N GLN A 62 -0.66 -7.68 11.07
CA GLN A 62 -1.66 -8.66 10.62
C GLN A 62 -3.05 -8.05 10.54
N VAL A 63 -3.46 -7.21 11.49
CA VAL A 63 -4.73 -6.45 11.43
C VAL A 63 -4.76 -5.52 10.21
N ARG A 64 -3.67 -4.79 9.95
CA ARG A 64 -3.57 -3.94 8.75
C ARG A 64 -3.66 -4.74 7.46
N ALA A 65 -3.02 -5.90 7.41
CA ALA A 65 -3.08 -6.80 6.25
C ALA A 65 -4.51 -7.31 6.01
N ALA A 66 -5.24 -7.71 7.05
CA ALA A 66 -6.63 -8.15 6.93
C ALA A 66 -7.56 -7.05 6.40
N ILE A 67 -7.38 -5.79 6.84
CA ILE A 67 -8.12 -4.65 6.29
C ILE A 67 -7.77 -4.44 4.81
N GLY A 68 -6.49 -4.55 4.45
CA GLY A 68 -6.03 -4.44 3.06
C GLY A 68 -6.67 -5.50 2.18
N GLU A 69 -6.61 -6.78 2.57
CA GLU A 69 -7.20 -7.89 1.84
C GLU A 69 -8.72 -7.73 1.64
N TYR A 70 -9.44 -7.33 2.69
CA TYR A 70 -10.87 -7.03 2.62
C TYR A 70 -11.19 -5.89 1.63
N THR A 71 -10.44 -4.78 1.69
CA THR A 71 -10.68 -3.62 0.83
C THR A 71 -10.24 -3.85 -0.62
N ASP A 72 -9.21 -4.66 -0.84
CA ASP A 72 -8.79 -5.11 -2.16
C ASP A 72 -9.85 -6.03 -2.79
N ALA A 73 -10.38 -6.98 -2.02
CA ALA A 73 -11.47 -7.84 -2.46
C ALA A 73 -12.75 -7.05 -2.82
N LEU A 74 -13.07 -5.98 -2.07
CA LEU A 74 -14.16 -5.07 -2.42
C LEU A 74 -13.91 -4.36 -3.75
N ARG A 75 -12.69 -3.87 -3.98
CA ARG A 75 -12.32 -3.17 -5.20
C ARG A 75 -12.33 -4.10 -6.42
N GLU A 76 -11.88 -5.32 -6.26
CA GLU A 76 -11.78 -6.33 -7.32
C GLU A 76 -13.11 -7.07 -7.57
N GLY A 77 -14.07 -6.97 -6.65
CA GLY A 77 -15.32 -7.71 -6.72
C GLY A 77 -15.16 -9.20 -6.43
N ASP A 78 -14.17 -9.56 -5.60
CA ASP A 78 -13.91 -10.96 -5.22
C ASP A 78 -14.79 -11.39 -4.03
N LEU A 79 -15.97 -11.91 -4.35
CA LEU A 79 -16.93 -12.41 -3.36
C LEU A 79 -16.37 -13.57 -2.52
N ASN A 80 -15.50 -14.41 -3.09
CA ASN A 80 -14.94 -15.54 -2.34
C ASN A 80 -13.98 -15.06 -1.25
N THR A 81 -13.11 -14.12 -1.58
CA THR A 81 -12.23 -13.47 -0.60
C THR A 81 -13.04 -12.71 0.45
N LEU A 82 -14.09 -11.98 0.08
CA LEU A 82 -14.97 -11.31 1.05
C LEU A 82 -15.63 -12.30 2.03
N ARG A 83 -16.05 -13.47 1.56
CA ARG A 83 -16.58 -14.53 2.41
C ARG A 83 -15.57 -15.10 3.39
N SER A 84 -14.32 -15.20 3.01
CA SER A 84 -13.25 -15.77 3.85
C SER A 84 -12.63 -14.76 4.81
N THR A 85 -12.64 -13.47 4.48
CA THR A 85 -11.98 -12.39 5.24
C THR A 85 -12.90 -11.64 6.19
N THR A 86 -14.20 -11.99 6.21
CA THR A 86 -15.20 -11.32 7.03
C THR A 86 -15.75 -12.20 8.16
N CYS A 87 -16.36 -11.59 9.17
CA CYS A 87 -17.00 -12.22 10.33
C CYS A 87 -18.30 -11.52 10.69
N GLY A 88 -19.07 -12.11 11.61
CA GLY A 88 -20.33 -11.54 12.09
C GLY A 88 -21.35 -11.26 11.00
N GLN A 89 -22.09 -10.19 11.14
CA GLN A 89 -23.16 -9.82 10.18
C GLN A 89 -22.65 -9.55 8.77
N LEU A 90 -21.41 -9.07 8.65
CA LEU A 90 -20.78 -8.83 7.35
C LEU A 90 -20.51 -10.15 6.62
N HIS A 91 -20.05 -11.17 7.34
CA HIS A 91 -19.90 -12.53 6.82
C HIS A 91 -21.24 -13.11 6.37
N ASP A 92 -22.28 -12.99 7.22
CA ASP A 92 -23.62 -13.50 6.91
C ASP A 92 -24.17 -12.86 5.63
N PHE A 93 -23.95 -11.56 5.45
CA PHE A 93 -24.32 -10.85 4.22
C PHE A 93 -23.63 -11.43 2.98
N TYR A 94 -22.28 -11.59 3.02
CA TYR A 94 -21.56 -12.13 1.85
C TYR A 94 -21.82 -13.61 1.62
N GLN A 95 -22.14 -14.38 2.64
CA GLN A 95 -22.60 -15.77 2.47
C GLN A 95 -23.99 -15.85 1.85
N GLY A 96 -24.91 -14.94 2.20
CA GLY A 96 -26.27 -14.93 1.74
C GLY A 96 -26.50 -14.39 0.34
N ILE A 97 -25.60 -13.53 -0.16
CA ILE A 97 -25.74 -12.92 -1.48
C ILE A 97 -25.29 -13.88 -2.59
N SER A 98 -26.06 -14.00 -3.69
CA SER A 98 -25.62 -14.78 -4.86
C SER A 98 -24.50 -14.04 -5.62
N ALA A 99 -23.71 -14.79 -6.39
CA ALA A 99 -22.63 -14.20 -7.20
C ALA A 99 -23.16 -13.17 -8.21
N GLU A 100 -24.32 -13.44 -8.83
CA GLU A 100 -24.95 -12.53 -9.81
C GLU A 100 -25.44 -11.24 -9.15
N GLN A 101 -26.07 -11.36 -7.98
CA GLN A 101 -26.50 -10.18 -7.21
C GLN A 101 -25.31 -9.34 -6.76
N PHE A 102 -24.26 -9.99 -6.26
CA PHE A 102 -23.05 -9.30 -5.85
C PHE A 102 -22.38 -8.57 -7.01
N GLN A 103 -22.24 -9.21 -8.18
CA GLN A 103 -21.68 -8.59 -9.39
C GLN A 103 -22.48 -7.35 -9.80
N GLY A 104 -23.82 -7.40 -9.76
CA GLY A 104 -24.66 -6.25 -10.08
C GLY A 104 -24.43 -5.08 -9.11
N VAL A 105 -24.35 -5.35 -7.80
CA VAL A 105 -24.05 -4.33 -6.79
C VAL A 105 -22.65 -3.78 -6.95
N HIS A 106 -21.65 -4.63 -7.18
CA HIS A 106 -20.26 -4.23 -7.37
C HIS A 106 -20.09 -3.35 -8.61
N GLN A 107 -20.69 -3.73 -9.76
CA GLN A 107 -20.66 -2.93 -10.98
C GLN A 107 -21.27 -1.54 -10.74
N LEU A 108 -22.45 -1.46 -10.14
CA LEU A 108 -23.11 -0.20 -9.82
C LEU A 108 -22.24 0.67 -8.89
N SER A 109 -21.64 0.07 -7.86
CA SER A 109 -20.75 0.77 -6.92
C SER A 109 -19.49 1.28 -7.60
N THR A 110 -18.95 0.52 -8.58
CA THR A 110 -17.78 0.92 -9.38
C THR A 110 -18.13 2.10 -10.28
N GLU A 111 -19.27 2.04 -11.00
CA GLU A 111 -19.74 3.12 -11.88
C GLU A 111 -20.02 4.41 -11.09
N GLN A 112 -20.54 4.30 -9.88
CA GLN A 112 -20.78 5.42 -8.99
C GLN A 112 -19.52 5.91 -8.27
N GLY A 113 -18.38 5.18 -8.36
CA GLY A 113 -17.17 5.49 -7.62
C GLY A 113 -17.36 5.44 -6.10
N SER A 114 -18.30 4.61 -5.60
CA SER A 114 -18.67 4.55 -4.19
C SER A 114 -17.91 3.49 -3.39
N ILE A 115 -17.06 2.67 -4.04
CA ILE A 115 -16.23 1.68 -3.36
C ILE A 115 -15.20 2.41 -2.49
N PRO A 116 -15.13 2.10 -1.18
CA PRO A 116 -14.18 2.76 -0.28
C PRO A 116 -12.74 2.32 -0.56
N VAL A 117 -11.84 3.29 -0.52
CA VAL A 117 -10.38 3.09 -0.59
C VAL A 117 -9.80 3.47 0.76
N VAL A 118 -9.01 2.59 1.36
CA VAL A 118 -8.25 2.87 2.58
C VAL A 118 -6.96 3.59 2.20
N ASP A 119 -6.84 4.84 2.61
CA ASP A 119 -5.65 5.68 2.40
C ASP A 119 -4.55 5.32 3.42
N SER A 120 -4.95 5.12 4.68
CA SER A 120 -4.06 4.73 5.77
C SER A 120 -4.81 4.09 6.92
N VAL A 121 -4.16 3.18 7.65
CA VAL A 121 -4.61 2.69 8.96
C VAL A 121 -3.79 3.41 10.03
N ASN A 122 -4.44 4.34 10.73
CA ASN A 122 -3.79 5.32 11.61
C ASN A 122 -3.45 4.74 12.99
N ALA A 123 -4.38 3.93 13.54
CA ALA A 123 -4.22 3.31 14.85
C ALA A 123 -4.83 1.90 14.85
N VAL A 124 -4.22 1.01 15.59
CA VAL A 124 -4.74 -0.35 15.85
C VAL A 124 -4.68 -0.58 17.36
N ARG A 125 -5.78 -1.03 17.94
CA ARG A 125 -5.88 -1.44 19.33
C ARG A 125 -6.37 -2.87 19.38
N ILE A 126 -5.55 -3.75 19.94
CA ILE A 126 -5.85 -5.18 20.08
C ILE A 126 -6.17 -5.45 21.57
N THR A 127 -7.25 -6.19 21.79
CA THR A 127 -7.65 -6.67 23.11
C THR A 127 -8.04 -8.14 22.95
N ASP A 128 -7.25 -9.04 23.47
CA ASP A 128 -7.40 -10.48 23.30
C ASP A 128 -7.55 -10.87 21.81
N ASP A 129 -8.67 -11.48 21.43
CA ASP A 129 -8.97 -11.90 20.06
C ASP A 129 -9.75 -10.85 19.25
N THR A 130 -9.85 -9.61 19.74
CA THR A 130 -10.53 -8.52 19.05
C THR A 130 -9.60 -7.37 18.74
N ALA A 131 -9.85 -6.66 17.66
CA ALA A 131 -9.13 -5.45 17.32
C ALA A 131 -10.07 -4.34 16.83
N LEU A 132 -9.73 -3.10 17.19
CA LEU A 132 -10.30 -1.88 16.64
C LEU A 132 -9.21 -1.18 15.84
N ALA A 133 -9.48 -0.90 14.58
CA ALA A 133 -8.56 -0.17 13.72
C ALA A 133 -9.20 1.11 13.19
N GLU A 134 -8.57 2.24 13.45
CA GLU A 134 -8.96 3.54 12.90
C GLU A 134 -8.23 3.76 11.57
N ALA A 135 -8.99 4.04 10.52
CA ALA A 135 -8.46 4.26 9.18
C ALA A 135 -8.97 5.55 8.57
N THR A 136 -8.18 6.13 7.68
CA THR A 136 -8.61 7.20 6.80
C THR A 136 -9.07 6.59 5.48
N VAL A 137 -10.28 6.88 5.06
CA VAL A 137 -10.88 6.35 3.83
C VAL A 137 -11.41 7.47 2.95
N TYR A 138 -11.49 7.20 1.65
CA TYR A 138 -12.14 8.05 0.65
C TYR A 138 -12.81 7.18 -0.41
N THR A 139 -13.61 7.78 -1.28
CA THR A 139 -14.17 7.13 -2.48
C THR A 139 -13.79 7.90 -3.74
N ALA A 140 -13.86 7.28 -4.91
CA ALA A 140 -13.58 7.96 -6.17
C ALA A 140 -14.60 9.10 -6.46
N ALA A 141 -15.85 8.92 -6.02
CA ALA A 141 -16.89 9.95 -6.13
C ALA A 141 -16.63 11.14 -5.19
N GLU A 142 -16.06 10.88 -4.00
CA GLU A 142 -15.74 11.90 -3.02
C GLU A 142 -14.28 11.81 -2.61
N SER A 143 -13.46 12.74 -3.07
CA SER A 143 -12.03 12.79 -2.71
C SER A 143 -11.80 13.22 -1.26
N LYS A 144 -12.87 13.54 -0.52
CA LYS A 144 -12.79 13.91 0.90
C LYS A 144 -12.42 12.70 1.74
N ARG A 145 -11.33 12.81 2.48
CA ARG A 145 -10.90 11.79 3.44
C ARG A 145 -11.74 11.88 4.71
N THR A 146 -12.22 10.73 5.16
CA THR A 146 -13.01 10.59 6.39
C THR A 146 -12.40 9.50 7.26
N ALA A 147 -12.59 9.62 8.58
CA ALA A 147 -12.21 8.57 9.51
C ALA A 147 -13.27 7.46 9.50
N ARG A 148 -12.81 6.21 9.56
CA ARG A 148 -13.66 5.03 9.72
C ARG A 148 -13.00 4.05 10.67
N THR A 149 -13.79 3.40 11.51
CA THR A 149 -13.33 2.33 12.39
C THR A 149 -13.69 0.97 11.79
N PHE A 150 -12.76 0.04 11.86
CA PHE A 150 -12.96 -1.37 11.53
C PHE A 150 -12.92 -2.18 12.82
N ASP A 151 -13.92 -3.02 13.01
CA ASP A 151 -13.94 -4.04 14.05
C ASP A 151 -13.42 -5.35 13.46
N LEU A 152 -12.44 -5.97 14.10
CA LEU A 152 -11.87 -7.22 13.65
C LEU A 152 -11.87 -8.26 14.78
N GLN A 153 -11.94 -9.53 14.39
CA GLN A 153 -11.84 -10.67 15.28
C GLN A 153 -10.81 -11.66 14.75
N ASN A 154 -9.98 -12.19 15.65
CA ASN A 154 -9.09 -13.29 15.36
C ASN A 154 -9.85 -14.61 15.58
N THR A 155 -10.01 -15.40 14.51
CA THR A 155 -10.78 -16.65 14.52
C THR A 155 -9.89 -17.89 14.56
N GLY A 156 -8.59 -17.75 14.82
CA GLY A 156 -7.61 -18.85 14.76
C GLY A 156 -7.04 -19.05 13.35
N ASP A 157 -7.81 -18.74 12.31
CA ASP A 157 -7.36 -18.71 10.89
C ASP A 157 -6.85 -17.34 10.47
N GLY A 158 -6.71 -16.40 11.42
CA GLY A 158 -6.28 -15.02 11.20
C GLY A 158 -7.35 -13.99 11.53
N TRP A 159 -6.99 -12.72 11.33
CA TRP A 159 -7.86 -11.59 11.56
C TRP A 159 -8.91 -11.45 10.46
N LYS A 160 -10.16 -11.23 10.85
CA LYS A 160 -11.30 -11.05 9.93
C LYS A 160 -12.02 -9.75 10.26
N VAL A 161 -12.50 -9.05 9.24
CA VAL A 161 -13.28 -7.82 9.38
C VAL A 161 -14.73 -8.17 9.70
N CYS A 162 -15.24 -7.72 10.86
CA CYS A 162 -16.59 -8.04 11.31
C CYS A 162 -17.61 -6.95 10.95
N ASP A 163 -17.24 -5.68 11.14
CA ASP A 163 -18.09 -4.55 10.80
C ASP A 163 -17.22 -3.29 10.60
N PRO A 164 -17.17 -2.72 9.39
CA PRO A 164 -16.56 -1.43 9.19
C PRO A 164 -17.56 -0.32 9.58
N THR A 165 -17.62 0.03 10.86
CA THR A 165 -18.49 1.12 11.32
C THR A 165 -17.94 2.48 10.93
N ALA A 166 -18.85 3.43 10.65
CA ALA A 166 -18.45 4.83 10.54
C ALA A 166 -17.97 5.31 11.92
N ALA A 167 -16.81 5.99 11.98
CA ALA A 167 -16.38 6.64 13.22
C ALA A 167 -17.42 7.68 13.66
N PRO A 168 -17.67 7.80 14.97
CA PRO A 168 -18.61 8.78 15.51
C PRO A 168 -18.22 10.23 15.22
#